data_bac6c1a0d44b77f4ccd0aa2299515d23
#
_entry.id   bac6c1a0d44b77f4ccd0aa2299515d23
#
_cell.length_a   1.000
_cell.length_b   1.000
_cell.length_c   1.000
_cell.angle_alpha   90.00
_cell.angle_beta   90.00
_cell.angle_gamma   90.00
#
_symmetry.space_group_name_H-M   'P 1'
#
loop_
_entity.id
_entity.type
_entity.pdbx_description
1 polymer ?
#
loop_
_entity_poly.entity_id
_entity_poly.type
_entity_poly.pdbx_seq_one_letter_code
_entity_poly.pdbx_strand_id
1 'polypeptide(L)'
;MSTPLLDNIEFPADLRQVAETDLPQVAEELREFLLQSVCATGGHFASNLGAVELTVALHYVYNTPDDHLVWDVGHQSYPHKILTGRKSRMGTMRQQHGLAGCPKRCESEYDAFGVGHSST
;
A
#
# COMPACT_ATOMS: atom_id res chain seq x y z
N MET A 1 -0.98 18.94 2.78
CA MET A 1 -0.61 18.10 3.92
C MET A 1 0.77 17.50 3.68
N SER A 2 1.62 17.54 4.67
CA SER A 2 3.02 17.13 4.50
C SER A 2 3.21 15.67 4.90
N THR A 3 3.96 14.90 4.09
CA THR A 3 4.32 13.52 4.38
C THR A 3 5.83 13.33 4.18
N PRO A 4 6.66 13.99 5.02
CA PRO A 4 8.10 14.05 4.78
C PRO A 4 8.79 12.68 4.77
N LEU A 5 8.40 11.74 5.63
CA LEU A 5 8.99 10.41 5.62
C LEU A 5 8.48 9.60 4.43
N LEU A 6 7.18 9.64 4.17
CA LEU A 6 6.58 8.87 3.07
C LEU A 6 7.08 9.36 1.71
N ASP A 7 7.36 10.63 1.56
CA ASP A 7 7.86 11.20 0.30
C ASP A 7 9.18 10.55 -0.13
N ASN A 8 9.97 10.03 0.80
CA ASN A 8 11.23 9.36 0.52
C ASN A 8 11.09 7.83 0.41
N ILE A 9 9.88 7.31 0.54
CA ILE A 9 9.60 5.87 0.45
C ILE A 9 8.89 5.59 -0.87
N GLU A 10 9.59 4.98 -1.82
CA GLU A 10 9.01 4.51 -3.07
C GLU A 10 8.76 3.01 -3.01
N PHE A 11 9.71 2.26 -2.45
CA PHE A 11 9.67 0.81 -2.38
C PHE A 11 9.94 0.33 -0.95
N PRO A 12 9.64 -0.93 -0.63
CA PRO A 12 9.89 -1.46 0.71
C PRO A 12 11.35 -1.33 1.18
N ALA A 13 12.31 -1.37 0.25
CA ALA A 13 13.71 -1.17 0.62
C ALA A 13 13.94 0.20 1.25
N ASP A 14 13.24 1.22 0.76
CA ASP A 14 13.32 2.57 1.34
C ASP A 14 12.72 2.60 2.73
N LEU A 15 11.59 1.91 2.92
CA LEU A 15 10.95 1.80 4.23
C LEU A 15 11.90 1.17 5.25
N ARG A 16 12.64 0.15 4.84
CA ARG A 16 13.57 -0.55 5.75
C ARG A 16 14.76 0.30 6.17
N GLN A 17 15.01 1.44 5.51
CA GLN A 17 16.03 2.41 5.93
C GLN A 17 15.54 3.38 6.99
N VAL A 18 14.24 3.42 7.25
CA VAL A 18 13.66 4.30 8.27
C VAL A 18 13.95 3.73 9.65
N ALA A 19 14.28 4.60 10.62
CA ALA A 19 14.49 4.16 12.00
C ALA A 19 13.19 3.57 12.56
N GLU A 20 13.30 2.48 13.32
CA GLU A 20 12.12 1.81 13.89
C GLU A 20 11.25 2.77 14.68
N THR A 21 11.88 3.72 15.40
CA THR A 21 11.15 4.71 16.20
C THR A 21 10.33 5.68 15.35
N ASP A 22 10.62 5.79 14.05
CA ASP A 22 9.88 6.65 13.14
C ASP A 22 8.72 5.92 12.42
N LEU A 23 8.57 4.61 12.60
CA LEU A 23 7.53 3.84 11.93
C LEU A 23 6.11 4.31 12.29
N PRO A 24 5.81 4.69 13.55
CA PRO A 24 4.49 5.25 13.83
C PRO A 24 4.19 6.50 13.02
N GLN A 25 5.18 7.34 12.77
CA GLN A 25 5.01 8.53 11.92
C GLN A 25 4.77 8.14 10.47
N VAL A 26 5.46 7.12 9.96
CA VAL A 26 5.23 6.61 8.61
C VAL A 26 3.79 6.12 8.48
N ALA A 27 3.29 5.38 9.47
CA ALA A 27 1.90 4.89 9.46
C ALA A 27 0.91 6.04 9.42
N GLU A 28 1.15 7.10 10.19
CA GLU A 28 0.29 8.28 10.21
C GLU A 28 0.27 8.99 8.86
N GLU A 29 1.45 9.17 8.26
CA GLU A 29 1.56 9.80 6.95
C GLU A 29 0.89 8.94 5.87
N LEU A 30 1.00 7.62 5.99
CA LEU A 30 0.35 6.70 5.06
C LEU A 30 -1.18 6.82 5.16
N ARG A 31 -1.72 6.95 6.38
CA ARG A 31 -3.16 7.21 6.58
C ARG A 31 -3.60 8.49 5.89
N GLU A 32 -2.83 9.55 6.04
CA GLU A 32 -3.15 10.83 5.41
C GLU A 32 -3.15 10.72 3.89
N PHE A 33 -2.13 10.07 3.34
CA PHE A 33 -2.05 9.86 1.91
C PHE A 33 -3.24 9.03 1.41
N LEU A 34 -3.58 7.98 2.13
CA LEU A 34 -4.70 7.10 1.81
C LEU A 34 -6.02 7.86 1.81
N LEU A 35 -6.23 8.69 2.84
CA LEU A 35 -7.44 9.51 2.97
C LEU A 35 -7.61 10.40 1.76
N GLN A 36 -6.56 11.11 1.36
CA GLN A 36 -6.61 12.00 0.20
C GLN A 36 -6.86 11.22 -1.09
N SER A 37 -6.19 10.09 -1.27
CA SER A 37 -6.31 9.29 -2.49
C SER A 37 -7.70 8.67 -2.64
N VAL A 38 -8.24 8.11 -1.57
CA VAL A 38 -9.55 7.45 -1.59
C VAL A 38 -10.68 8.46 -1.74
N CYS A 39 -10.56 9.63 -1.09
CA CYS A 39 -11.56 10.69 -1.26
C CYS A 39 -11.62 11.18 -2.70
N ALA A 40 -10.48 11.15 -3.41
CA ALA A 40 -10.44 11.60 -4.80
C ALA A 40 -11.00 10.55 -5.76
N THR A 41 -10.82 9.24 -5.48
CA THR A 41 -11.14 8.17 -6.43
C THR A 41 -12.32 7.30 -6.02
N GLY A 42 -12.77 7.37 -4.77
CA GLY A 42 -13.83 6.53 -4.24
C GLY A 42 -13.42 5.06 -4.19
N GLY A 43 -12.82 4.58 -3.19
CA GLY A 43 -12.42 3.18 -3.02
C GLY A 43 -12.82 2.67 -1.66
N HIS A 44 -12.30 1.50 -1.30
CA HIS A 44 -12.52 0.91 0.01
C HIS A 44 -11.67 1.65 1.05
N PHE A 45 -12.33 2.32 1.99
CA PHE A 45 -11.64 3.20 2.92
C PHE A 45 -11.40 2.55 4.29
N ALA A 46 -12.47 2.10 4.94
CA ALA A 46 -12.38 1.63 6.34
C ALA A 46 -11.46 0.43 6.50
N SER A 47 -11.56 -0.57 5.60
CA SER A 47 -10.71 -1.76 5.67
C SER A 47 -9.24 -1.43 5.43
N ASN A 48 -8.96 -0.46 4.56
CA ASN A 48 -7.58 -0.05 4.30
C ASN A 48 -6.98 0.74 5.47
N LEU A 49 -7.78 1.56 6.16
CA LEU A 49 -7.30 2.23 7.37
C LEU A 49 -6.91 1.22 8.44
N GLY A 50 -7.65 0.12 8.57
CA GLY A 50 -7.36 -0.93 9.54
C GLY A 50 -6.10 -1.73 9.20
N ALA A 51 -5.64 -1.69 7.95
CA ALA A 51 -4.49 -2.45 7.50
C ALA A 51 -3.19 -1.65 7.46
N VAL A 52 -3.21 -0.35 7.80
CA VAL A 52 -2.03 0.52 7.64
C VAL A 52 -0.84 0.03 8.47
N GLU A 53 -1.01 -0.13 9.78
CA GLU A 53 0.08 -0.55 10.67
C GLU A 53 0.60 -1.93 10.30
N LEU A 54 -0.31 -2.85 10.01
CA LEU A 54 0.08 -4.21 9.62
C LEU A 54 0.91 -4.18 8.33
N THR A 55 0.49 -3.41 7.34
CA THR A 55 1.20 -3.31 6.06
C THR A 55 2.60 -2.73 6.25
N VAL A 56 2.73 -1.66 7.04
CA VAL A 56 4.03 -1.08 7.37
C VAL A 56 4.93 -2.12 8.04
N ALA A 57 4.40 -2.82 9.05
CA ALA A 57 5.16 -3.82 9.78
C ALA A 57 5.62 -4.96 8.88
N LEU A 58 4.74 -5.47 8.02
CA LEU A 58 5.07 -6.58 7.12
C LEU A 58 6.18 -6.19 6.14
N HIS A 59 6.09 -5.02 5.53
CA HIS A 59 7.12 -4.57 4.59
C HIS A 59 8.41 -4.16 5.28
N TYR A 60 8.36 -3.82 6.56
CA TYR A 60 9.56 -3.50 7.32
C TYR A 60 10.31 -4.75 7.76
N VAL A 61 9.57 -5.79 8.20
CA VAL A 61 10.15 -7.01 8.77
C VAL A 61 10.56 -8.00 7.69
N TYR A 62 9.73 -8.16 6.66
CA TYR A 62 9.97 -9.15 5.61
C TYR A 62 10.60 -8.51 4.37
N ASN A 63 11.35 -9.30 3.63
CA ASN A 63 12.05 -8.84 2.43
C ASN A 63 11.20 -9.09 1.19
N THR A 64 10.19 -8.24 0.98
CA THR A 64 9.37 -8.31 -0.21
C THR A 64 10.12 -7.69 -1.40
N PRO A 65 9.95 -8.21 -2.62
CA PRO A 65 9.00 -9.25 -3.04
C PRO A 65 9.50 -10.69 -2.88
N ASP A 66 10.73 -10.92 -2.40
CA ASP A 66 11.24 -12.27 -2.20
C ASP A 66 10.35 -13.04 -1.22
N ASP A 67 9.96 -12.38 -0.13
CA ASP A 67 8.90 -12.89 0.74
C ASP A 67 7.57 -12.44 0.15
N HIS A 68 6.66 -13.38 -0.04
CA HIS A 68 5.38 -13.10 -0.70
C HIS A 68 4.30 -12.72 0.32
N LEU A 69 3.57 -11.62 0.02
CA LEU A 69 2.39 -11.25 0.79
C LEU A 69 1.15 -11.64 0.00
N VAL A 70 0.25 -12.37 0.63
CA VAL A 70 -1.03 -12.77 0.05
C VAL A 70 -2.13 -12.09 0.86
N TRP A 71 -2.98 -11.34 0.18
CA TRP A 71 -4.07 -10.60 0.81
C TRP A 71 -5.35 -11.42 0.73
N ASP A 72 -5.90 -11.77 1.90
CA ASP A 72 -7.22 -12.39 1.97
C ASP A 72 -8.24 -11.27 1.85
N VAL A 73 -8.99 -11.27 0.76
CA VAL A 73 -9.82 -10.18 0.29
C VAL A 73 -8.96 -8.96 -0.07
N GLY A 74 -8.66 -8.83 -1.34
CA GLY A 74 -7.65 -7.88 -1.84
C GLY A 74 -7.97 -6.40 -1.74
N HIS A 75 -9.22 -6.03 -1.40
CA HIS A 75 -9.59 -4.62 -1.35
C HIS A 75 -8.94 -3.83 -0.21
N GLN A 76 -8.28 -4.52 0.72
CA GLN A 76 -7.56 -3.89 1.83
C GLN A 76 -6.07 -3.67 1.53
N SER A 77 -5.69 -3.73 0.26
CA SER A 77 -4.28 -3.71 -0.15
C SER A 77 -3.77 -2.33 -0.60
N TYR A 78 -4.53 -1.26 -0.40
CA TYR A 78 -4.11 0.08 -0.84
C TYR A 78 -2.81 0.54 -0.17
N PRO A 79 -2.61 0.37 1.15
CA PRO A 79 -1.32 0.69 1.76
C PRO A 79 -0.16 -0.07 1.13
N HIS A 80 -0.38 -1.36 0.79
CA HIS A 80 0.60 -2.17 0.10
C HIS A 80 0.99 -1.55 -1.25
N LYS A 81 0.01 -1.09 -2.04
CA LYS A 81 0.30 -0.45 -3.31
C LYS A 81 1.09 0.84 -3.14
N ILE A 82 0.75 1.65 -2.14
CA ILE A 82 1.46 2.89 -1.85
C ILE A 82 2.94 2.61 -1.53
N LEU A 83 3.22 1.56 -0.76
CA LEU A 83 4.58 1.23 -0.33
C LEU A 83 5.39 0.42 -1.35
N THR A 84 4.78 0.04 -2.48
CA THR A 84 5.42 -0.82 -3.47
C THR A 84 5.50 -0.17 -4.86
N GLY A 85 5.82 1.11 -4.90
CA GLY A 85 6.17 1.81 -6.13
C GLY A 85 5.00 2.42 -6.89
N ARG A 86 3.79 2.38 -6.34
CA ARG A 86 2.60 2.88 -7.03
C ARG A 86 1.97 4.11 -6.38
N LYS A 87 2.70 4.73 -5.45
CA LYS A 87 2.22 5.90 -4.70
C LYS A 87 1.76 7.02 -5.64
N SER A 88 2.56 7.35 -6.63
CA SER A 88 2.25 8.43 -7.57
C SER A 88 1.06 8.12 -8.49
N ARG A 89 0.66 6.84 -8.58
CA ARG A 89 -0.44 6.41 -9.44
C ARG A 89 -1.74 6.18 -8.67
N MET A 90 -1.76 6.45 -7.37
CA MET A 90 -2.96 6.19 -6.56
C MET A 90 -4.18 6.98 -7.03
N GLY A 91 -3.99 8.12 -7.69
CA GLY A 91 -5.07 8.87 -8.31
C GLY A 91 -5.76 8.15 -9.46
N THR A 92 -5.18 7.07 -9.99
CA THR A 92 -5.78 6.27 -11.07
C THR A 92 -6.48 5.01 -10.55
N MET A 93 -6.61 4.88 -9.24
CA MET A 93 -7.20 3.70 -8.61
C MET A 93 -8.60 3.44 -9.17
N ARG A 94 -8.82 2.22 -9.65
CA ARG A 94 -10.10 1.74 -10.18
C ARG A 94 -10.59 2.46 -11.45
N GLN A 95 -9.72 3.24 -12.08
CA GLN A 95 -10.06 3.91 -13.33
C GLN A 95 -9.54 3.10 -14.52
N GLN A 96 -10.09 3.37 -15.69
CA GLN A 96 -9.66 2.70 -16.92
C GLN A 96 -8.15 2.95 -17.14
N HIS A 97 -7.42 1.89 -17.42
CA HIS A 97 -5.96 1.91 -17.59
C HIS A 97 -5.19 2.38 -16.35
N GLY A 98 -5.87 2.49 -15.20
CA GLY A 98 -5.25 2.84 -13.93
C GLY A 98 -5.00 1.62 -13.06
N LEU A 99 -4.72 1.87 -11.77
CA LEU A 99 -4.46 0.82 -10.81
C LEU A 99 -5.72 0.02 -10.51
N ALA A 100 -5.57 -1.30 -10.36
CA ALA A 100 -6.66 -2.17 -9.94
C ALA A 100 -6.99 -1.94 -8.46
N GLY A 101 -8.25 -2.16 -8.09
CA GLY A 101 -8.70 -2.04 -6.70
C GLY A 101 -8.24 -3.19 -5.81
N CYS A 102 -7.61 -4.22 -6.38
CA CYS A 102 -7.09 -5.39 -5.68
C CYS A 102 -5.67 -5.69 -6.17
N PRO A 103 -4.89 -6.53 -5.45
CA PRO A 103 -3.56 -6.93 -5.94
C PRO A 103 -3.68 -7.59 -7.32
N LYS A 104 -2.71 -7.33 -8.16
CA LYS A 104 -2.71 -7.83 -9.53
C LYS A 104 -1.28 -8.09 -9.98
N ARG A 105 -0.97 -9.35 -10.29
CA ARG A 105 0.40 -9.76 -10.61
C ARG A 105 1.02 -9.00 -11.78
N CYS A 106 0.25 -8.69 -12.81
CA CYS A 106 0.77 -7.97 -13.95
C CYS A 106 1.04 -6.49 -13.66
N GLU A 107 0.58 -5.99 -12.52
CA GLU A 107 0.78 -4.60 -12.12
C GLU A 107 2.10 -4.40 -11.40
N SER A 108 2.54 -5.38 -10.61
CA SER A 108 3.76 -5.24 -9.79
C SER A 108 4.29 -6.59 -9.36
N GLU A 109 5.61 -6.72 -9.29
CA GLU A 109 6.27 -7.91 -8.74
C GLU A 109 5.97 -8.11 -7.25
N TYR A 110 5.52 -7.07 -6.57
CA TYR A 110 5.14 -7.15 -5.15
C TYR A 110 3.76 -7.76 -4.96
N ASP A 111 2.97 -7.93 -6.02
CA ASP A 111 1.65 -8.55 -5.96
C ASP A 111 1.81 -10.03 -6.31
N ALA A 112 1.89 -10.88 -5.28
CA ALA A 112 2.15 -12.31 -5.44
C ALA A 112 1.00 -13.02 -6.15
N PHE A 113 -0.24 -12.59 -5.90
CA PHE A 113 -1.45 -13.18 -6.48
C PHE A 113 -2.43 -12.09 -6.88
N GLY A 114 -3.28 -12.41 -7.86
CA GLY A 114 -4.45 -11.59 -8.15
C GLY A 114 -5.62 -12.09 -7.32
N VAL A 115 -6.22 -11.20 -6.52
CA VAL A 115 -7.39 -11.55 -5.69
C VAL A 115 -8.49 -10.51 -5.88
N GLY A 116 -9.74 -10.95 -5.68
CA GLY A 116 -10.91 -10.08 -5.73
C GLY A 116 -11.48 -9.86 -4.34
N HIS A 117 -12.83 -9.85 -4.27
CA HIS A 117 -13.53 -9.68 -2.99
C HIS A 117 -13.67 -10.96 -2.19
N SER A 118 -13.29 -12.09 -2.75
CA SER A 118 -13.29 -13.37 -2.04
C SER A 118 -11.86 -13.88 -1.90
N SER A 119 -11.63 -14.75 -0.92
CA SER A 119 -10.34 -15.39 -0.72
C SER A 119 -9.94 -16.21 -1.95
N THR A 120 -8.66 -16.27 -2.22
CA THR A 120 -8.14 -17.08 -3.31
C THR A 120 -8.18 -18.57 -3.01
#